data_20a17d17b9c5b8bff06fa705337f0d76
#
_entry.id   20a17d17b9c5b8bff06fa705337f0d76
#
_cell.length_a   1.000
_cell.length_b   1.000
_cell.length_c   1.000
_cell.angle_alpha   90.00
_cell.angle_beta   90.00
_cell.angle_gamma   90.00
#
_symmetry.space_group_name_H-M   'P 1'
#
loop_
_entity.id
_entity.type
_entity.pdbx_description
1 polymer ?
#
loop_
_entity_poly.entity_id
_entity_poly.type
_entity_poly.pdbx_seq_one_letter_code
_entity_poly.pdbx_strand_id
1 'polypeptide(L)'
;MSEITFDQIKAFQDQLDQHPASGALGRAVQNVGPQAASRETMDGEDMKPVFSIDLDTGSVANQKKSGRCWLFATLNTVRHGIADEFGIKDFEFSQNYNAFFDRLEKANLFYENILATADKPLDDREVATYLSGPDEDGGHYDQSAALI
;
A
#
# COMPACT_ATOMS: atom_id res chain seq x y z
N MET A 1 -32.72 -3.13 4.22
CA MET A 1 -32.10 -1.80 4.44
C MET A 1 -33.22 -0.80 4.52
N SER A 2 -33.25 0.05 5.54
CA SER A 2 -34.24 1.14 5.61
C SER A 2 -33.82 2.23 4.62
N GLU A 3 -34.79 2.72 3.86
CA GLU A 3 -34.59 3.81 2.91
C GLU A 3 -34.34 5.12 3.66
N ILE A 4 -33.39 5.94 3.19
CA ILE A 4 -33.15 7.28 3.74
C ILE A 4 -34.20 8.21 3.14
N THR A 5 -35.03 8.79 3.99
CA THR A 5 -36.13 9.69 3.59
C THR A 5 -35.65 11.14 3.45
N PHE A 6 -36.39 11.97 2.69
CA PHE A 6 -36.10 13.38 2.57
C PHE A 6 -36.18 14.13 3.93
N ASP A 7 -37.06 13.69 4.83
CA ASP A 7 -37.17 14.28 6.18
C ASP A 7 -35.89 13.98 7.00
N GLN A 8 -35.33 12.80 6.86
CA GLN A 8 -34.02 12.46 7.50
C GLN A 8 -32.89 13.31 6.94
N ILE A 9 -32.83 13.49 5.61
CA ILE A 9 -31.80 14.34 4.97
C ILE A 9 -31.93 15.78 5.49
N LYS A 10 -33.15 16.30 5.58
CA LYS A 10 -33.40 17.65 6.12
C LYS A 10 -32.99 17.76 7.59
N ALA A 11 -33.31 16.77 8.41
CA ALA A 11 -32.89 16.74 9.80
C ALA A 11 -31.36 16.74 9.96
N PHE A 12 -30.63 16.02 9.12
CA PHE A 12 -29.15 16.04 9.09
C PHE A 12 -28.60 17.41 8.68
N GLN A 13 -29.22 18.05 7.68
CA GLN A 13 -28.86 19.42 7.30
C GLN A 13 -29.08 20.42 8.41
N ASP A 14 -30.23 20.37 9.06
CA ASP A 14 -30.56 21.25 10.17
C ASP A 14 -29.56 21.07 11.35
N GLN A 15 -29.16 19.84 11.64
CA GLN A 15 -28.11 19.55 12.64
C GLN A 15 -26.75 20.13 12.26
N LEU A 16 -26.36 19.98 10.99
CA LEU A 16 -25.09 20.51 10.48
C LEU A 16 -25.07 22.04 10.57
N ASP A 17 -26.17 22.69 10.20
CA ASP A 17 -26.29 24.16 10.21
C ASP A 17 -26.27 24.75 11.62
N GLN A 18 -26.71 23.99 12.63
CA GLN A 18 -26.61 24.37 14.03
C GLN A 18 -25.19 24.31 14.61
N HIS A 19 -24.26 23.59 13.95
CA HIS A 19 -22.90 23.49 14.43
C HIS A 19 -22.12 24.78 14.14
N PRO A 20 -21.52 25.45 15.14
CA PRO A 20 -20.94 26.81 14.98
C PRO A 20 -19.82 26.88 13.94
N ALA A 21 -19.09 25.78 13.72
CA ALA A 21 -17.95 25.72 12.81
C ALA A 21 -18.30 25.17 11.43
N SER A 22 -19.55 24.73 11.17
CA SER A 22 -19.90 24.02 9.93
C SER A 22 -19.60 24.82 8.66
N GLY A 23 -19.89 26.10 8.66
CA GLY A 23 -19.60 26.99 7.53
C GLY A 23 -18.09 27.16 7.25
N ALA A 24 -17.27 27.23 8.29
CA ALA A 24 -15.80 27.31 8.13
C ALA A 24 -15.21 25.98 7.67
N LEU A 25 -15.65 24.87 8.26
CA LEU A 25 -15.23 23.51 7.87
C LEU A 25 -15.64 23.19 6.44
N GLY A 26 -16.88 23.55 6.04
CA GLY A 26 -17.35 23.37 4.66
C GLY A 26 -16.48 24.10 3.65
N ARG A 27 -16.11 25.36 3.91
CA ARG A 27 -15.19 26.11 3.03
C ARG A 27 -13.80 25.50 2.99
N ALA A 28 -13.26 25.02 4.12
CA ALA A 28 -11.96 24.36 4.17
C ALA A 28 -11.97 23.08 3.31
N VAL A 29 -12.97 22.22 3.46
CA VAL A 29 -13.14 21.00 2.67
C VAL A 29 -13.30 21.30 1.19
N GLN A 30 -14.06 22.32 0.81
CA GLN A 30 -14.24 22.73 -0.59
C GLN A 30 -12.94 23.22 -1.23
N ASN A 31 -12.08 23.94 -0.48
CA ASN A 31 -10.86 24.52 -1.00
C ASN A 31 -9.71 23.51 -1.13
N VAL A 32 -9.55 22.60 -0.16
CA VAL A 32 -8.36 21.73 -0.09
C VAL A 32 -8.70 20.23 -0.10
N GLY A 33 -9.97 19.87 -0.11
CA GLY A 33 -10.47 18.51 -0.01
C GLY A 33 -10.50 17.96 1.42
N PRO A 34 -11.27 16.91 1.68
CA PRO A 34 -11.51 16.38 3.03
C PRO A 34 -10.24 15.88 3.72
N GLN A 35 -9.34 15.23 2.99
CA GLN A 35 -8.10 14.70 3.56
C GLN A 35 -7.15 15.81 4.05
N ALA A 36 -7.00 16.88 3.28
CA ALA A 36 -6.12 17.97 3.67
C ALA A 36 -6.76 18.83 4.77
N ALA A 37 -8.09 19.05 4.71
CA ALA A 37 -8.83 19.81 5.73
C ALA A 37 -8.86 19.10 7.10
N SER A 38 -8.77 17.76 7.13
CA SER A 38 -8.77 16.98 8.38
C SER A 38 -7.38 16.73 8.96
N ARG A 39 -6.31 17.12 8.26
CA ARG A 39 -4.95 16.95 8.79
C ARG A 39 -4.69 17.95 9.91
N GLU A 40 -4.37 17.42 11.06
CA GLU A 40 -3.77 18.17 12.14
C GLU A 40 -2.32 18.51 11.75
N THR A 41 -1.92 19.77 11.93
CA THR A 41 -0.51 20.15 11.78
C THR A 41 0.18 19.70 13.07
N MET A 42 0.74 18.51 13.05
CA MET A 42 1.56 18.04 14.17
C MET A 42 2.86 18.84 14.18
N ASP A 43 3.14 19.53 15.28
CA ASP A 43 4.45 20.10 15.53
C ASP A 43 5.47 18.96 15.62
N GLY A 44 6.62 19.10 14.95
CA GLY A 44 7.65 18.07 14.92
C GLY A 44 8.18 17.65 16.30
N GLU A 45 7.85 18.39 17.36
CA GLU A 45 8.12 18.03 18.75
C GLU A 45 7.23 16.89 19.26
N ASP A 46 5.97 16.81 18.81
CA ASP A 46 5.03 15.75 19.20
C ASP A 46 5.35 14.39 18.57
N MET A 47 6.20 14.40 17.56
CA MET A 47 6.63 13.20 16.80
C MET A 47 8.03 12.73 17.14
N LYS A 48 8.62 13.16 18.25
CA LYS A 48 9.93 12.63 18.65
C LYS A 48 9.80 11.15 18.98
N PRO A 49 10.38 10.24 18.17
CA PRO A 49 10.32 8.82 18.46
C PRO A 49 11.13 8.56 19.75
N VAL A 50 10.45 8.04 20.78
CA VAL A 50 11.10 7.63 22.03
C VAL A 50 11.41 6.14 21.92
N PHE A 51 12.45 5.79 21.18
CA PHE A 51 12.96 4.43 21.11
C PHE A 51 14.18 4.26 22.02
N SER A 52 14.26 3.11 22.69
CA SER A 52 15.42 2.75 23.53
C SER A 52 16.62 2.30 22.69
N ILE A 53 16.38 1.88 21.46
CA ILE A 53 17.40 1.42 20.50
C ILE A 53 17.07 2.05 19.16
N ASP A 54 18.02 2.79 18.60
CA ASP A 54 17.96 3.35 17.25
C ASP A 54 19.09 2.73 16.43
N LEU A 55 18.72 2.04 15.33
CA LEU A 55 19.67 1.39 14.45
C LEU A 55 19.98 2.31 13.28
N ASP A 56 21.25 2.58 13.04
CA ASP A 56 21.68 3.28 11.83
C ASP A 56 21.51 2.33 10.62
N THR A 57 20.41 2.50 9.92
CA THR A 57 20.08 1.67 8.74
C THR A 57 20.58 2.25 7.42
N GLY A 58 21.27 3.37 7.44
CA GLY A 58 21.71 4.09 6.25
C GLY A 58 20.56 4.70 5.47
N SER A 59 20.76 4.98 4.16
CA SER A 59 19.74 5.57 3.29
C SER A 59 18.58 4.59 3.02
N VAL A 60 17.35 5.10 3.02
CA VAL A 60 16.15 4.29 2.76
C VAL A 60 15.80 4.37 1.27
N ALA A 61 15.74 3.20 0.62
CA ALA A 61 15.26 3.10 -0.75
C ALA A 61 13.75 3.42 -0.83
N ASN A 62 13.37 4.29 -1.77
CA ASN A 62 12.00 4.73 -1.91
C ASN A 62 11.31 4.01 -3.07
N GLN A 63 10.28 3.21 -2.76
CA GLN A 63 9.47 2.49 -3.76
C GLN A 63 8.62 3.41 -4.65
N LYS A 64 8.46 4.68 -4.28
CA LYS A 64 7.58 5.66 -4.93
C LYS A 64 6.12 5.16 -5.00
N LYS A 65 5.56 5.04 -6.21
CA LYS A 65 4.17 4.63 -6.45
C LYS A 65 4.03 3.16 -6.88
N SER A 66 5.10 2.35 -6.74
CA SER A 66 5.00 0.92 -7.04
C SER A 66 4.31 0.14 -5.90
N GLY A 67 3.67 -0.98 -6.20
CA GLY A 67 3.11 -1.90 -5.20
C GLY A 67 4.13 -2.84 -4.56
N ARG A 68 5.43 -2.48 -4.53
CA ARG A 68 6.55 -3.35 -4.15
C ARG A 68 7.04 -3.15 -2.72
N CYS A 69 6.19 -2.64 -1.82
CA CYS A 69 6.56 -2.41 -0.41
C CYS A 69 7.12 -3.67 0.27
N TRP A 70 6.55 -4.83 -0.02
CA TRP A 70 6.98 -6.14 0.46
C TRP A 70 8.44 -6.46 0.07
N LEU A 71 8.80 -6.22 -1.18
CA LEU A 71 10.14 -6.45 -1.70
C LEU A 71 11.16 -5.45 -1.13
N PHE A 72 10.82 -4.16 -1.10
CA PHE A 72 11.66 -3.12 -0.51
C PHE A 72 11.91 -3.36 0.98
N ALA A 73 10.88 -3.77 1.74
CA ALA A 73 11.02 -4.08 3.16
C ALA A 73 11.99 -5.26 3.38
N THR A 74 11.82 -6.35 2.65
CA THR A 74 12.68 -7.53 2.76
C THR A 74 14.12 -7.22 2.39
N LEU A 75 14.35 -6.59 1.23
CA LEU A 75 15.71 -6.26 0.78
C LEU A 75 16.41 -5.25 1.71
N ASN A 76 15.68 -4.29 2.30
CA ASN A 76 16.24 -3.39 3.31
C ASN A 76 16.67 -4.14 4.57
N THR A 77 15.91 -5.15 5.01
CA THR A 77 16.27 -5.98 6.18
C THR A 77 17.53 -6.79 5.90
N VAL A 78 17.60 -7.46 4.75
CA VAL A 78 18.78 -8.23 4.34
C VAL A 78 20.01 -7.33 4.16
N ARG A 79 19.82 -6.15 3.55
CA ARG A 79 20.87 -5.14 3.39
C ARG A 79 21.49 -4.73 4.71
N HIS A 80 20.65 -4.48 5.73
CA HIS A 80 21.16 -4.07 7.05
C HIS A 80 22.07 -5.13 7.66
N GLY A 81 21.68 -6.41 7.63
CA GLY A 81 22.51 -7.51 8.14
C GLY A 81 23.85 -7.62 7.40
N ILE A 82 23.87 -7.51 6.08
CA ILE A 82 25.08 -7.57 5.25
C ILE A 82 25.95 -6.31 5.48
N ALA A 83 25.36 -5.13 5.55
CA ALA A 83 26.06 -3.88 5.79
C ALA A 83 26.82 -3.92 7.14
N ASP A 84 26.19 -4.44 8.18
CA ASP A 84 26.78 -4.60 9.51
C ASP A 84 27.93 -5.63 9.49
N GLU A 85 27.71 -6.81 8.90
CA GLU A 85 28.70 -7.88 8.84
C GLU A 85 29.96 -7.50 8.05
N PHE A 86 29.81 -6.81 6.92
CA PHE A 86 30.90 -6.47 6.02
C PHE A 86 31.41 -5.02 6.17
N GLY A 87 30.82 -4.22 7.04
CA GLY A 87 31.17 -2.82 7.24
C GLY A 87 30.94 -1.94 6.00
N ILE A 88 29.98 -2.30 5.15
CA ILE A 88 29.68 -1.59 3.91
C ILE A 88 28.57 -0.56 4.18
N LYS A 89 28.86 0.72 3.91
CA LYS A 89 27.86 1.78 4.02
C LYS A 89 27.22 2.06 2.66
N ASP A 90 25.93 2.39 2.71
CA ASP A 90 25.18 2.94 1.57
C ASP A 90 25.12 2.08 0.29
N PHE A 91 25.13 0.75 0.43
CA PHE A 91 24.84 -0.12 -0.70
C PHE A 91 23.34 -0.44 -0.78
N GLU A 92 22.89 -0.83 -1.96
CA GLU A 92 21.50 -1.13 -2.23
C GLU A 92 21.40 -2.34 -3.16
N PHE A 93 20.46 -3.26 -2.86
CA PHE A 93 20.12 -4.33 -3.78
C PHE A 93 19.27 -3.81 -4.95
N SER A 94 19.35 -4.47 -6.08
CA SER A 94 18.52 -4.16 -7.23
C SER A 94 17.10 -4.68 -7.05
N GLN A 95 16.19 -3.83 -6.56
CA GLN A 95 14.77 -4.16 -6.47
C GLN A 95 14.15 -4.49 -7.84
N ASN A 96 14.68 -3.89 -8.92
CA ASN A 96 14.23 -4.19 -10.27
C ASN A 96 14.60 -5.60 -10.73
N TYR A 97 15.75 -6.11 -10.31
CA TYR A 97 16.15 -7.48 -10.62
C TYR A 97 15.17 -8.50 -10.02
N ASN A 98 14.92 -8.39 -8.71
CA ASN A 98 13.97 -9.28 -8.03
C ASN A 98 12.55 -9.12 -8.55
N ALA A 99 12.11 -7.88 -8.83
CA ALA A 99 10.80 -7.63 -9.39
C ALA A 99 10.61 -8.22 -10.81
N PHE A 100 11.67 -8.29 -11.60
CA PHE A 100 11.62 -8.97 -12.90
C PHE A 100 11.34 -10.47 -12.75
N PHE A 101 12.06 -11.13 -11.84
CA PHE A 101 11.84 -12.56 -11.60
C PHE A 101 10.48 -12.84 -10.94
N ASP A 102 10.03 -12.00 -10.03
CA ASP A 102 8.67 -12.09 -9.46
C ASP A 102 7.60 -12.07 -10.57
N ARG A 103 7.72 -11.14 -11.52
CA ARG A 103 6.79 -11.07 -12.66
C ARG A 103 6.89 -12.27 -13.57
N LEU A 104 8.09 -12.77 -13.79
CA LEU A 104 8.31 -13.98 -14.62
C LEU A 104 7.62 -15.19 -13.98
N GLU A 105 7.81 -15.40 -12.68
CA GLU A 105 7.18 -16.50 -11.96
C GLU A 105 5.65 -16.37 -11.88
N LYS A 106 5.14 -15.16 -11.64
CA LYS A 106 3.70 -14.91 -11.69
C LYS A 106 3.10 -15.16 -13.07
N ALA A 107 3.79 -14.75 -14.12
CA ALA A 107 3.36 -15.03 -15.49
C ALA A 107 3.35 -16.53 -15.78
N ASN A 108 4.39 -17.26 -15.35
CA ASN A 108 4.45 -18.72 -15.50
C ASN A 108 3.29 -19.39 -14.77
N LEU A 109 3.05 -19.04 -13.51
CA LEU A 109 1.95 -19.58 -12.72
C LEU A 109 0.58 -19.25 -13.36
N PHE A 110 0.42 -18.03 -13.89
CA PHE A 110 -0.79 -17.65 -14.61
C PHE A 110 -1.04 -18.56 -15.80
N TYR A 111 -0.04 -18.80 -16.66
CA TYR A 111 -0.19 -19.67 -17.81
C TYR A 111 -0.47 -21.12 -17.42
N GLU A 112 0.19 -21.65 -16.39
CA GLU A 112 -0.10 -22.98 -15.86
C GLU A 112 -1.54 -23.11 -15.39
N ASN A 113 -2.05 -22.14 -14.64
CA ASN A 113 -3.43 -22.12 -14.16
C ASN A 113 -4.44 -22.01 -15.31
N ILE A 114 -4.17 -21.18 -16.32
CA ILE A 114 -5.04 -21.07 -17.50
C ILE A 114 -5.05 -22.39 -18.29
N LEU A 115 -3.91 -23.03 -18.47
CA LEU A 115 -3.84 -24.34 -19.15
C LEU A 115 -4.56 -25.43 -18.34
N ALA A 116 -4.43 -25.43 -17.02
CA ALA A 116 -5.10 -26.40 -16.16
C ALA A 116 -6.64 -26.22 -16.11
N THR A 117 -7.12 -25.03 -16.47
CA THR A 117 -8.56 -24.70 -16.48
C THR A 117 -9.13 -24.49 -17.88
N ALA A 118 -8.41 -24.90 -18.92
CA ALA A 118 -8.77 -24.64 -20.32
C ALA A 118 -10.09 -25.32 -20.77
N ASP A 119 -10.53 -26.34 -20.06
CA ASP A 119 -11.78 -27.07 -20.29
C ASP A 119 -13.00 -26.42 -19.57
N LYS A 120 -12.75 -25.43 -18.70
CA LYS A 120 -13.81 -24.75 -17.95
C LYS A 120 -14.37 -23.56 -18.74
N PRO A 121 -15.67 -23.22 -18.53
CA PRO A 121 -16.26 -22.05 -19.15
C PRO A 121 -15.65 -20.75 -18.57
N LEU A 122 -15.68 -19.66 -19.37
CA LEU A 122 -15.08 -18.36 -18.99
C LEU A 122 -15.76 -17.71 -17.77
N ASP A 123 -17.01 -18.05 -17.48
CA ASP A 123 -17.76 -17.60 -16.31
C ASP A 123 -17.56 -18.47 -15.08
N ASP A 124 -16.74 -19.54 -15.17
CA ASP A 124 -16.30 -20.28 -14.00
C ASP A 124 -15.55 -19.37 -13.04
N ARG A 125 -15.85 -19.50 -11.74
CA ARG A 125 -15.30 -18.64 -10.70
C ARG A 125 -13.77 -18.69 -10.64
N GLU A 126 -13.19 -19.85 -10.85
CA GLU A 126 -11.73 -20.04 -10.79
C GLU A 126 -11.06 -19.38 -11.99
N VAL A 127 -11.60 -19.58 -13.21
CA VAL A 127 -11.13 -18.92 -14.43
C VAL A 127 -11.24 -17.41 -14.32
N ALA A 128 -12.38 -16.89 -13.87
CA ALA A 128 -12.59 -15.46 -13.64
C ALA A 128 -11.60 -14.88 -12.63
N THR A 129 -11.25 -15.63 -11.59
CA THR A 129 -10.25 -15.22 -10.59
C THR A 129 -8.87 -15.09 -11.21
N TYR A 130 -8.43 -16.06 -12.00
CA TYR A 130 -7.12 -15.99 -12.67
C TYR A 130 -7.04 -14.85 -13.69
N LEU A 131 -8.13 -14.59 -14.41
CA LEU A 131 -8.17 -13.52 -15.41
C LEU A 131 -8.28 -12.11 -14.81
N SER A 132 -8.65 -11.98 -13.52
CA SER A 132 -8.89 -10.67 -12.90
C SER A 132 -7.61 -9.90 -12.55
N GLY A 133 -6.47 -10.58 -12.35
CA GLY A 133 -5.23 -9.93 -11.94
C GLY A 133 -3.99 -10.77 -12.23
N PRO A 134 -3.64 -10.98 -13.51
CA PRO A 134 -2.51 -11.85 -13.87
C PRO A 134 -1.13 -11.25 -13.55
N ASP A 135 -1.03 -9.92 -13.37
CA ASP A 135 0.24 -9.21 -13.23
C ASP A 135 0.13 -8.09 -12.18
N GLU A 136 0.04 -8.47 -10.91
CA GLU A 136 0.00 -7.52 -9.81
C GLU A 136 1.40 -7.29 -9.19
N ASP A 137 1.72 -6.03 -8.85
CA ASP A 137 2.96 -5.67 -8.13
C ASP A 137 2.96 -6.17 -6.67
N GLY A 138 1.80 -6.54 -6.12
CA GLY A 138 1.63 -6.99 -4.75
C GLY A 138 2.37 -8.29 -4.43
N GLY A 139 2.71 -8.47 -3.15
CA GLY A 139 3.37 -9.69 -2.66
C GLY A 139 3.58 -9.63 -1.16
N HIS A 140 4.23 -10.67 -0.63
CA HIS A 140 4.54 -10.80 0.79
C HIS A 140 5.92 -11.44 1.00
N TYR A 141 6.32 -11.54 2.27
CA TYR A 141 7.66 -11.96 2.66
C TYR A 141 8.10 -13.30 2.05
N ASP A 142 7.23 -14.32 2.05
CA ASP A 142 7.58 -15.65 1.52
C ASP A 142 7.97 -15.63 0.03
N GLN A 143 7.31 -14.76 -0.75
CA GLN A 143 7.69 -14.55 -2.16
C GLN A 143 9.08 -13.90 -2.28
N SER A 144 9.37 -12.90 -1.44
CA SER A 144 10.72 -12.31 -1.40
C SER A 144 11.78 -13.32 -1.03
N ALA A 145 11.51 -14.15 -0.02
CA ALA A 145 12.46 -15.17 0.44
C ALA A 145 12.72 -16.26 -0.61
N ALA A 146 11.74 -16.53 -1.48
CA ALA A 146 11.91 -17.48 -2.60
C ALA A 146 12.71 -16.90 -3.78
N LEU A 147 12.82 -15.56 -3.88
CA LEU A 147 13.50 -14.83 -4.95
C LEU A 147 14.97 -14.48 -4.61
N ILE A 148 15.37 -14.59 -3.33
CA ILE A 148 16.72 -14.31 -2.82
C ILE A 148 17.54 -15.59 -2.69
#